data_a4fa90fb9ada05e06065ed04941607f1
#
_entry.id   a4fa90fb9ada05e06065ed04941607f1
#
_cell.length_a   1.000
_cell.length_b   1.000
_cell.length_c   1.000
_cell.angle_alpha   90.00
_cell.angle_beta   90.00
_cell.angle_gamma   90.00
#
_symmetry.space_group_name_H-M   'P 1'
#
loop_
_entity.id
_entity.type
_entity.pdbx_description
1 polymer ?
#
loop_
_entity_poly.entity_id
_entity_poly.type
_entity_poly.pdbx_seq_one_letter_code
_entity_poly.pdbx_strand_id
1 'polypeptide(L)'
;MQFEQTKRTKVNRTATRASYDRDLFNTIVDAVKFGHLAFSNDNGVHSIPMLVWRNNDSLYFHCSVGSRLVKLAEAQTDICISFASIDGYVFAKSAFKHSVNYRSAVIYGKCELVNDNAEKLEAFKKLLELYDKNRWEQVRAPGTEELAATALLKLPIVEAVIKVRSGPPVDKEDDKKLDVWAGVIPYLHQTGTPIPHTYDD
;
A
#
# COMPACT_ATOMS: atom_id res chain seq x y z
N MET A 1 -3.05 -6.65 17.55
CA MET A 1 -2.89 -8.07 17.10
C MET A 1 -1.61 -8.20 16.29
N GLN A 2 -0.91 -9.37 16.31
CA GLN A 2 0.35 -9.58 15.58
C GLN A 2 0.18 -10.57 14.44
N PHE A 3 0.85 -10.32 13.31
CA PHE A 3 1.02 -11.33 12.26
C PHE A 3 1.99 -12.41 12.73
N GLU A 4 1.77 -13.64 12.29
CA GLU A 4 2.73 -14.71 12.46
C GLU A 4 3.94 -14.49 11.53
N GLN A 5 5.14 -14.71 12.07
CA GLN A 5 6.37 -14.65 11.26
C GLN A 5 6.55 -15.95 10.48
N THR A 6 6.52 -15.85 9.16
CA THR A 6 6.75 -16.98 8.25
C THR A 6 8.15 -16.94 7.63
N LYS A 7 8.49 -17.95 6.83
CA LYS A 7 9.77 -17.96 6.10
C LYS A 7 9.93 -16.76 5.15
N ARG A 8 8.84 -16.30 4.51
CA ARG A 8 8.87 -15.18 3.54
C ARG A 8 8.69 -13.81 4.19
N THR A 9 8.14 -13.74 5.39
CA THR A 9 8.01 -12.47 6.14
C THR A 9 9.18 -12.21 7.08
N LYS A 10 10.05 -13.21 7.32
CA LYS A 10 11.23 -13.07 8.18
C LYS A 10 12.22 -12.06 7.60
N VAL A 11 12.46 -10.97 8.33
CA VAL A 11 13.45 -9.96 7.96
C VAL A 11 14.80 -10.30 8.60
N ASN A 12 15.78 -10.68 7.77
CA ASN A 12 17.12 -11.05 8.25
C ASN A 12 18.05 -9.84 8.41
N ARG A 13 18.00 -8.87 7.45
CA ARG A 13 18.86 -7.70 7.49
C ARG A 13 18.17 -6.53 8.18
N THR A 14 18.82 -5.98 9.21
CA THR A 14 18.27 -4.90 10.04
C THR A 14 16.90 -5.28 10.63
N ALA A 15 16.85 -6.46 11.24
CA ALA A 15 15.62 -7.03 11.81
C ALA A 15 14.97 -6.13 12.88
N THR A 16 15.74 -5.25 13.52
CA THR A 16 15.23 -4.24 14.47
C THR A 16 14.27 -3.23 13.87
N ARG A 17 14.21 -3.13 12.54
CA ARG A 17 13.24 -2.26 11.83
C ARG A 17 11.98 -3.02 11.43
N ALA A 18 11.95 -4.33 11.58
CA ALA A 18 10.79 -5.14 11.27
C ALA A 18 9.73 -5.03 12.37
N SER A 19 8.47 -5.04 11.94
CA SER A 19 7.31 -5.15 12.82
C SER A 19 6.30 -6.12 12.18
N TYR A 20 5.55 -6.78 13.03
CA TYR A 20 4.45 -7.67 12.66
C TYR A 20 3.13 -7.17 13.23
N ASP A 21 3.11 -5.92 13.69
CA ASP A 21 1.94 -5.28 14.28
C ASP A 21 0.89 -4.96 13.22
N ARG A 22 -0.33 -5.48 13.41
CA ARG A 22 -1.44 -5.32 12.47
C ARG A 22 -1.95 -3.88 12.39
N ASP A 23 -1.96 -3.16 13.49
CA ASP A 23 -2.48 -1.80 13.51
C ASP A 23 -1.51 -0.85 12.79
N LEU A 24 -0.20 -1.10 12.93
CA LEU A 24 0.82 -0.41 12.17
C LEU A 24 0.71 -0.71 10.66
N PHE A 25 0.45 -1.98 10.28
CA PHE A 25 0.19 -2.37 8.90
C PHE A 25 -1.00 -1.59 8.34
N ASN A 26 -2.13 -1.60 9.04
CA ASN A 26 -3.34 -0.89 8.65
C ASN A 26 -3.08 0.60 8.46
N THR A 27 -2.38 1.23 9.41
CA THR A 27 -2.00 2.65 9.34
C THR A 27 -1.20 2.97 8.07
N ILE A 28 -0.24 2.12 7.70
CA ILE A 28 0.60 2.33 6.50
C ILE A 28 -0.24 2.18 5.23
N VAL A 29 -1.02 1.12 5.13
CA VAL A 29 -1.87 0.87 3.95
C VAL A 29 -2.90 1.98 3.77
N ASP A 30 -3.58 2.40 4.84
CA ASP A 30 -4.57 3.46 4.81
C ASP A 30 -3.97 4.83 4.44
N ALA A 31 -2.70 5.06 4.74
CA ALA A 31 -1.99 6.28 4.37
C ALA A 31 -1.50 6.26 2.91
N VAL A 32 -0.91 5.13 2.47
CA VAL A 32 -0.28 5.02 1.14
C VAL A 32 -1.30 4.78 0.04
N LYS A 33 -2.27 3.88 0.24
CA LYS A 33 -3.37 3.51 -0.68
C LYS A 33 -2.96 3.01 -2.07
N PHE A 34 -1.76 3.33 -2.53
CA PHE A 34 -1.24 2.93 -3.84
C PHE A 34 -0.21 1.81 -3.65
N GLY A 35 -0.61 0.59 -4.03
CA GLY A 35 0.20 -0.61 -3.85
C GLY A 35 0.79 -1.10 -5.17
N HIS A 36 1.88 -1.86 -5.07
CA HIS A 36 2.49 -2.56 -6.19
C HIS A 36 2.17 -4.04 -6.05
N LEU A 37 1.20 -4.53 -6.83
CA LEU A 37 0.82 -5.93 -6.88
C LEU A 37 1.80 -6.70 -7.76
N ALA A 38 2.48 -7.67 -7.18
CA ALA A 38 3.47 -8.50 -7.86
C ALA A 38 3.04 -9.97 -7.88
N PHE A 39 3.33 -10.64 -9.00
CA PHE A 39 3.12 -12.06 -9.20
C PHE A 39 4.12 -12.61 -10.24
N SER A 40 4.21 -13.92 -10.35
CA SER A 40 5.01 -14.60 -11.37
C SER A 40 4.14 -15.56 -12.16
N ASN A 41 4.41 -15.69 -13.46
CA ASN A 41 3.85 -16.71 -14.36
C ASN A 41 4.91 -17.11 -15.38
N ASP A 42 4.53 -17.89 -16.40
CA ASP A 42 5.45 -18.40 -17.43
C ASP A 42 6.16 -17.30 -18.23
N ASN A 43 5.59 -16.09 -18.27
CA ASN A 43 6.20 -14.93 -18.94
C ASN A 43 7.12 -14.11 -17.98
N GLY A 44 7.36 -14.57 -16.75
CA GLY A 44 8.25 -13.97 -15.77
C GLY A 44 7.54 -13.26 -14.63
N VAL A 45 8.25 -12.31 -14.01
CA VAL A 45 7.76 -11.51 -12.88
C VAL A 45 7.05 -10.26 -13.37
N HIS A 46 5.90 -9.97 -12.80
CA HIS A 46 5.10 -8.80 -13.09
C HIS A 46 4.92 -7.96 -11.83
N SER A 47 4.88 -6.62 -11.99
CA SER A 47 4.50 -5.68 -10.94
C SER A 47 3.55 -4.65 -11.53
N ILE A 48 2.38 -4.50 -10.89
CA ILE A 48 1.31 -3.59 -11.35
C ILE A 48 1.02 -2.60 -10.23
N PRO A 49 1.37 -1.32 -10.42
CA PRO A 49 0.94 -0.25 -9.52
C PRO A 49 -0.57 -0.07 -9.62
N MET A 50 -1.27 -0.01 -8.49
CA MET A 50 -2.72 0.16 -8.48
C MET A 50 -3.24 0.70 -7.16
N LEU A 51 -4.42 1.29 -7.21
CA LEU A 51 -5.13 1.69 -6.00
C LEU A 51 -5.61 0.44 -5.26
N VAL A 52 -5.26 0.38 -3.98
CA VAL A 52 -5.63 -0.68 -3.05
C VAL A 52 -6.19 -0.04 -1.80
N TRP A 53 -7.33 -0.48 -1.35
CA TRP A 53 -7.92 0.03 -0.12
C TRP A 53 -8.28 -1.10 0.84
N ARG A 54 -8.33 -0.76 2.10
CA ARG A 54 -8.69 -1.70 3.15
C ARG A 54 -10.16 -1.52 3.53
N ASN A 55 -10.84 -2.63 3.68
CA ASN A 55 -12.13 -2.71 4.37
C ASN A 55 -12.06 -3.89 5.34
N ASN A 56 -12.20 -3.61 6.63
CA ASN A 56 -12.04 -4.58 7.71
C ASN A 56 -10.73 -5.38 7.61
N ASP A 57 -10.81 -6.68 7.45
CA ASP A 57 -9.70 -7.63 7.44
C ASP A 57 -9.24 -8.03 6.04
N SER A 58 -9.59 -7.23 5.02
CA SER A 58 -9.19 -7.49 3.64
C SER A 58 -8.74 -6.24 2.91
N LEU A 59 -7.82 -6.41 1.98
CA LEU A 59 -7.47 -5.41 0.97
C LEU A 59 -8.32 -5.65 -0.27
N TYR A 60 -8.81 -4.56 -0.86
CA TYR A 60 -9.60 -4.57 -2.08
C TYR A 60 -8.88 -3.82 -3.18
N PHE A 61 -9.05 -4.29 -4.39
CA PHE A 61 -8.61 -3.64 -5.62
C PHE A 61 -9.50 -4.08 -6.78
N HIS A 62 -9.61 -3.26 -7.81
CA HIS A 62 -10.50 -3.54 -8.93
C HIS A 62 -9.79 -3.48 -10.27
N CYS A 63 -10.34 -4.16 -11.25
CA CYS A 63 -9.87 -4.16 -12.63
C CYS A 63 -11.04 -4.50 -13.58
N SER A 64 -10.79 -4.44 -14.89
CA SER A 64 -11.73 -4.99 -15.88
C SER A 64 -11.85 -6.50 -15.72
N VAL A 65 -13.04 -7.06 -15.98
CA VAL A 65 -13.29 -8.52 -15.97
C VAL A 65 -12.38 -9.29 -16.95
N GLY A 66 -11.89 -8.66 -18.01
CA GLY A 66 -10.91 -9.24 -18.93
C GLY A 66 -9.45 -9.19 -18.44
N SER A 67 -9.19 -8.66 -17.26
CA SER A 67 -7.83 -8.51 -16.74
C SER A 67 -7.19 -9.85 -16.40
N ARG A 68 -5.85 -9.94 -16.58
CA ARG A 68 -5.05 -11.06 -16.09
C ARG A 68 -5.15 -11.27 -14.57
N LEU A 69 -5.51 -10.24 -13.79
CA LEU A 69 -5.69 -10.35 -12.34
C LEU A 69 -6.85 -11.26 -11.99
N VAL A 70 -7.90 -11.28 -12.80
CA VAL A 70 -9.03 -12.23 -12.66
C VAL A 70 -8.53 -13.67 -12.79
N LYS A 71 -7.71 -13.96 -13.80
CA LYS A 71 -7.12 -15.29 -14.00
C LYS A 71 -6.21 -15.72 -12.85
N LEU A 72 -5.50 -14.78 -12.21
CA LEU A 72 -4.68 -15.07 -11.02
C LEU A 72 -5.56 -15.49 -9.83
N ALA A 73 -6.70 -14.81 -9.64
CA ALA A 73 -7.63 -15.16 -8.57
C ALA A 73 -8.28 -16.54 -8.83
N GLU A 74 -8.73 -16.82 -10.06
CA GLU A 74 -9.29 -18.11 -10.45
C GLU A 74 -8.28 -19.26 -10.29
N ALA A 75 -7.01 -19.03 -10.65
CA ALA A 75 -5.93 -20.00 -10.51
C ALA A 75 -5.37 -20.09 -9.09
N GLN A 76 -5.88 -19.30 -8.14
CA GLN A 76 -5.37 -19.23 -6.78
C GLN A 76 -3.85 -19.01 -6.70
N THR A 77 -3.34 -18.14 -7.58
CA THR A 77 -1.92 -17.81 -7.66
C THR A 77 -1.51 -16.95 -6.46
N ASP A 78 -0.36 -17.25 -5.87
CA ASP A 78 0.23 -16.39 -4.86
C ASP A 78 0.61 -15.04 -5.43
N ILE A 79 0.22 -13.99 -4.74
CA ILE A 79 0.56 -12.60 -5.05
C ILE A 79 1.25 -11.94 -3.86
N CYS A 80 1.91 -10.84 -4.15
CA CYS A 80 2.49 -9.95 -3.15
C CYS A 80 2.02 -8.53 -3.44
N ILE A 81 1.61 -7.78 -2.42
CA ILE A 81 1.36 -6.33 -2.57
C ILE A 81 2.30 -5.60 -1.62
N SER A 82 3.06 -4.65 -2.17
CA SER A 82 3.94 -3.78 -1.40
C SER A 82 3.46 -2.34 -1.39
N PHE A 83 3.59 -1.71 -0.23
CA PHE A 83 3.30 -0.29 0.02
C PHE A 83 4.55 0.35 0.59
N ALA A 84 4.89 1.56 0.16
CA ALA A 84 6.02 2.29 0.70
C ALA A 84 5.79 3.80 0.65
N SER A 85 6.27 4.50 1.68
CA SER A 85 6.29 5.95 1.77
C SER A 85 7.63 6.41 2.30
N ILE A 86 8.20 7.47 1.73
CA ILE A 86 9.35 8.17 2.26
C ILE A 86 8.82 9.24 3.22
N ASP A 87 9.33 9.25 4.46
CA ASP A 87 8.97 10.22 5.49
C ASP A 87 10.04 11.30 5.70
N GLY A 88 11.23 11.14 5.08
CA GLY A 88 12.27 12.15 5.09
C GLY A 88 13.62 11.65 4.61
N TYR A 89 14.44 12.58 4.14
CA TYR A 89 15.84 12.33 3.81
C TYR A 89 16.72 12.55 5.04
N VAL A 90 17.62 11.61 5.30
CA VAL A 90 18.52 11.64 6.44
C VAL A 90 19.92 11.99 5.95
N PHE A 91 20.34 13.20 6.26
CA PHE A 91 21.65 13.74 5.93
C PHE A 91 22.61 13.46 7.08
N ALA A 92 23.66 12.75 6.79
CA ALA A 92 24.73 12.45 7.72
C ALA A 92 25.99 13.26 7.38
N LYS A 93 26.96 13.25 8.27
CA LYS A 93 28.25 13.91 8.05
C LYS A 93 29.17 13.12 7.12
N SER A 94 28.93 11.81 6.93
CA SER A 94 29.63 11.01 5.92
C SER A 94 28.69 10.52 4.85
N ALA A 95 29.16 10.45 3.60
CA ALA A 95 28.37 10.00 2.44
C ALA A 95 27.75 8.61 2.68
N PHE A 96 28.46 7.70 3.32
CA PHE A 96 28.02 6.34 3.59
C PHE A 96 26.84 6.26 4.59
N LYS A 97 26.66 7.25 5.45
CA LYS A 97 25.65 7.27 6.51
C LYS A 97 24.35 7.97 6.11
N HIS A 98 24.29 8.61 4.94
CA HIS A 98 23.04 9.12 4.39
C HIS A 98 22.01 8.02 4.28
N SER A 99 20.75 8.34 4.53
CA SER A 99 19.65 7.35 4.56
C SER A 99 18.31 8.02 4.27
N VAL A 100 17.24 7.24 4.39
CA VAL A 100 15.86 7.72 4.34
C VAL A 100 15.08 7.22 5.54
N ASN A 101 14.21 8.05 6.09
CA ASN A 101 13.14 7.64 6.97
C ASN A 101 11.98 7.18 6.08
N TYR A 102 11.40 6.01 6.39
CA TYR A 102 10.39 5.40 5.56
C TYR A 102 9.49 4.47 6.37
N ARG A 103 8.32 4.24 5.84
CA ARG A 103 7.40 3.18 6.25
C ARG A 103 7.11 2.30 5.05
N SER A 104 7.15 0.99 5.24
CA SER A 104 6.77 0.04 4.20
C SER A 104 6.03 -1.15 4.81
N ALA A 105 5.11 -1.70 4.03
CA ALA A 105 4.37 -2.90 4.35
C ALA A 105 4.35 -3.82 3.14
N VAL A 106 4.49 -5.12 3.38
CA VAL A 106 4.38 -6.15 2.34
C VAL A 106 3.42 -7.20 2.86
N ILE A 107 2.45 -7.56 2.03
CA ILE A 107 1.47 -8.60 2.31
C ILE A 107 1.54 -9.67 1.22
N TYR A 108 1.34 -10.90 1.61
CA TYR A 108 1.35 -12.08 0.74
C TYR A 108 0.04 -12.83 0.87
N GLY A 109 -0.39 -13.47 -0.20
CA GLY A 109 -1.54 -14.35 -0.17
C GLY A 109 -2.13 -14.60 -1.56
N LYS A 110 -3.32 -15.14 -1.56
CA LYS A 110 -4.12 -15.40 -2.75
C LYS A 110 -5.34 -14.50 -2.71
N CYS A 111 -5.60 -13.83 -3.83
CA CYS A 111 -6.79 -13.01 -3.93
C CYS A 111 -8.00 -13.84 -4.36
N GLU A 112 -9.17 -13.35 -4.02
CA GLU A 112 -10.46 -13.92 -4.32
C GLU A 112 -11.28 -12.94 -5.15
N LEU A 113 -12.09 -13.46 -6.08
CA LEU A 113 -13.10 -12.66 -6.77
C LEU A 113 -14.30 -12.42 -5.85
N VAL A 114 -14.73 -11.17 -5.77
CA VAL A 114 -15.97 -10.79 -5.10
C VAL A 114 -17.10 -10.92 -6.11
N ASN A 115 -17.95 -11.93 -5.93
CA ASN A 115 -19.08 -12.21 -6.82
C ASN A 115 -20.40 -11.59 -6.33
N ASP A 116 -20.51 -11.31 -5.02
CA ASP A 116 -21.69 -10.69 -4.45
C ASP A 116 -21.75 -9.20 -4.77
N ASN A 117 -22.83 -8.75 -5.41
CA ASN A 117 -23.04 -7.35 -5.76
C ASN A 117 -23.21 -6.45 -4.53
N ALA A 118 -23.74 -6.95 -3.44
CA ALA A 118 -23.86 -6.17 -2.20
C ALA A 118 -22.47 -5.90 -1.60
N GLU A 119 -21.59 -6.91 -1.56
CA GLU A 119 -20.19 -6.75 -1.15
C GLU A 119 -19.43 -5.81 -2.10
N LYS A 120 -19.66 -5.90 -3.42
CA LYS A 120 -19.07 -4.97 -4.40
C LYS A 120 -19.46 -3.52 -4.11
N LEU A 121 -20.74 -3.25 -3.92
CA LEU A 121 -21.26 -1.90 -3.63
C LEU A 121 -20.68 -1.34 -2.33
N GLU A 122 -20.67 -2.15 -1.27
CA GLU A 122 -20.07 -1.73 0.00
C GLU A 122 -18.57 -1.43 -0.13
N ALA A 123 -17.82 -2.25 -0.86
CA ALA A 123 -16.40 -2.02 -1.10
C ALA A 123 -16.15 -0.73 -1.91
N PHE A 124 -16.96 -0.43 -2.94
CA PHE A 124 -16.88 0.82 -3.70
C PHE A 124 -17.31 2.03 -2.87
N LYS A 125 -18.31 1.88 -2.00
CA LYS A 125 -18.67 2.92 -1.03
C LYS A 125 -17.46 3.26 -0.15
N LYS A 126 -16.81 2.26 0.42
CA LYS A 126 -15.58 2.45 1.21
C LYS A 126 -14.46 3.10 0.41
N LEU A 127 -14.30 2.76 -0.86
CA LEU A 127 -13.33 3.43 -1.73
C LEU A 127 -13.62 4.93 -1.85
N LEU A 128 -14.86 5.32 -2.10
CA LEU A 128 -15.24 6.74 -2.23
C LEU A 128 -15.10 7.52 -0.91
N GLU A 129 -15.39 6.87 0.22
CA GLU A 129 -15.20 7.44 1.56
C GLU A 129 -13.73 7.78 1.86
N LEU A 130 -12.76 7.16 1.15
CA LEU A 130 -11.34 7.57 1.23
C LEU A 130 -11.06 8.92 0.59
N TYR A 131 -11.85 9.35 -0.37
CA TYR A 131 -11.71 10.65 -1.02
C TYR A 131 -12.46 11.73 -0.22
N ASP A 132 -13.73 11.46 0.09
CA ASP A 132 -14.60 12.30 0.92
C ASP A 132 -15.63 11.42 1.62
N LYS A 133 -15.80 11.60 2.94
CA LYS A 133 -16.71 10.78 3.77
C LYS A 133 -18.16 10.78 3.27
N ASN A 134 -18.60 11.88 2.62
CA ASN A 134 -19.95 12.03 2.12
C ASN A 134 -20.05 11.82 0.60
N ARG A 135 -18.94 11.40 -0.06
CA ARG A 135 -18.91 11.35 -1.53
C ARG A 135 -19.92 10.38 -2.11
N TRP A 136 -20.13 9.25 -1.46
CA TRP A 136 -21.10 8.25 -1.91
C TRP A 136 -22.52 8.81 -2.05
N GLU A 137 -22.93 9.66 -1.11
CA GLU A 137 -24.28 10.26 -1.08
C GLU A 137 -24.49 11.36 -2.15
N GLN A 138 -23.39 11.85 -2.73
CA GLN A 138 -23.40 12.93 -3.73
C GLN A 138 -23.36 12.40 -5.16
N VAL A 139 -23.09 11.12 -5.36
CA VAL A 139 -22.92 10.53 -6.68
C VAL A 139 -23.92 9.41 -6.93
N ARG A 140 -24.19 9.14 -8.19
CA ARG A 140 -24.97 7.97 -8.59
C ARG A 140 -24.22 6.68 -8.24
N ALA A 141 -24.91 5.72 -7.65
CA ALA A 141 -24.38 4.37 -7.48
C ALA A 141 -24.08 3.70 -8.83
N PRO A 142 -23.13 2.75 -8.89
CA PRO A 142 -22.85 1.98 -10.09
C PRO A 142 -24.09 1.23 -10.58
N GLY A 143 -24.34 1.27 -11.89
CA GLY A 143 -25.38 0.49 -12.54
C GLY A 143 -24.99 -0.98 -12.70
N THR A 144 -25.98 -1.82 -13.09
CA THR A 144 -25.78 -3.26 -13.28
C THR A 144 -24.69 -3.60 -14.28
N GLU A 145 -24.63 -2.88 -15.40
CA GLU A 145 -23.61 -3.08 -16.44
C GLU A 145 -22.22 -2.68 -15.97
N GLU A 146 -22.10 -1.59 -15.22
CA GLU A 146 -20.84 -1.13 -14.64
C GLU A 146 -20.29 -2.13 -13.62
N LEU A 147 -21.17 -2.69 -12.76
CA LEU A 147 -20.80 -3.74 -11.82
C LEU A 147 -20.40 -5.05 -12.54
N ALA A 148 -21.09 -5.40 -13.63
CA ALA A 148 -20.78 -6.58 -14.43
C ALA A 148 -19.44 -6.45 -15.17
N ALA A 149 -19.10 -5.25 -15.66
CA ALA A 149 -17.83 -4.98 -16.35
C ALA A 149 -16.62 -4.88 -15.42
N THR A 150 -16.86 -4.73 -14.10
CA THR A 150 -15.81 -4.52 -13.10
C THR A 150 -15.61 -5.76 -12.24
N ALA A 151 -14.40 -6.32 -12.29
CA ALA A 151 -13.95 -7.32 -11.34
C ALA A 151 -13.43 -6.64 -10.07
N LEU A 152 -13.99 -7.00 -8.93
CA LEU A 152 -13.48 -6.64 -7.62
C LEU A 152 -12.79 -7.85 -7.03
N LEU A 153 -11.57 -7.64 -6.56
CA LEU A 153 -10.75 -8.67 -5.91
C LEU A 153 -10.50 -8.27 -4.46
N LYS A 154 -10.45 -9.28 -3.58
CA LYS A 154 -10.05 -9.09 -2.19
C LYS A 154 -8.89 -10.00 -1.83
N LEU A 155 -7.99 -9.49 -0.99
CA LEU A 155 -6.88 -10.22 -0.40
C LEU A 155 -7.03 -10.18 1.12
N PRO A 156 -7.26 -11.33 1.78
CA PRO A 156 -7.31 -11.39 3.24
C PRO A 156 -6.00 -10.94 3.88
N ILE A 157 -6.09 -10.12 4.93
CA ILE A 157 -4.91 -9.60 5.64
C ILE A 157 -4.46 -10.65 6.67
N VAL A 158 -3.66 -11.63 6.25
CA VAL A 158 -3.22 -12.76 7.08
C VAL A 158 -1.71 -12.81 7.25
N GLU A 159 -0.94 -12.63 6.18
CA GLU A 159 0.51 -12.78 6.17
C GLU A 159 1.19 -11.51 5.68
N ALA A 160 1.74 -10.72 6.60
CA ALA A 160 2.37 -9.45 6.28
C ALA A 160 3.59 -9.17 7.16
N VAL A 161 4.43 -8.27 6.67
CA VAL A 161 5.58 -7.71 7.39
C VAL A 161 5.68 -6.23 7.12
N ILE A 162 6.05 -5.49 8.15
CA ILE A 162 6.27 -4.06 8.10
C ILE A 162 7.75 -3.78 8.33
N LYS A 163 8.28 -2.76 7.68
CA LYS A 163 9.61 -2.27 7.96
C LYS A 163 9.60 -0.75 8.03
N VAL A 164 10.09 -0.22 9.16
CA VAL A 164 10.11 1.22 9.44
C VAL A 164 11.52 1.65 9.83
N ARG A 165 11.92 2.79 9.29
CA ARG A 165 13.05 3.55 9.80
C ARG A 165 12.58 4.97 10.10
N SER A 166 12.89 5.42 11.30
CA SER A 166 12.68 6.81 11.75
C SER A 166 13.90 7.28 12.57
N GLY A 167 14.07 8.57 12.66
CA GLY A 167 15.09 9.17 13.51
C GLY A 167 16.24 9.84 12.77
N PRO A 168 17.20 10.38 13.53
CA PRO A 168 18.30 11.18 13.02
C PRO A 168 19.36 10.34 12.28
N PRO A 169 20.38 10.99 11.69
CA PRO A 169 21.57 10.30 11.20
C PRO A 169 22.35 9.64 12.35
N VAL A 170 23.07 8.58 12.02
CA VAL A 170 23.94 7.85 12.97
C VAL A 170 25.35 7.88 12.41
N ASP A 171 26.07 8.96 12.73
CA ASP A 171 27.47 9.16 12.35
C ASP A 171 28.42 8.46 13.32
N LYS A 172 29.61 8.12 12.85
CA LYS A 172 30.73 7.68 13.70
C LYS A 172 31.25 8.86 14.52
N GLU A 173 31.89 8.58 15.66
CA GLU A 173 32.43 9.63 16.54
C GLU A 173 33.38 10.60 15.84
N ASP A 174 34.25 10.10 14.95
CA ASP A 174 35.16 10.95 14.20
C ASP A 174 34.45 11.81 13.14
N ASP A 175 33.42 11.27 12.50
CA ASP A 175 32.61 12.01 11.52
C ASP A 175 31.83 13.15 12.19
N LYS A 176 31.40 13.00 13.46
CA LYS A 176 30.67 14.03 14.21
C LYS A 176 31.44 15.35 14.35
N LYS A 177 32.77 15.30 14.28
CA LYS A 177 33.67 16.48 14.38
C LYS A 177 33.72 17.28 13.08
N LEU A 178 33.24 16.75 11.96
CA LEU A 178 33.24 17.44 10.68
C LEU A 178 32.32 18.66 10.73
N ASP A 179 32.77 19.79 10.19
CA ASP A 179 31.98 21.01 10.05
C ASP A 179 31.05 20.94 8.84
N VAL A 180 30.09 20.01 8.91
CA VAL A 180 29.09 19.77 7.86
C VAL A 180 27.74 19.60 8.56
N TRP A 181 26.69 20.19 8.00
CA TRP A 181 25.32 20.00 8.50
C TRP A 181 24.89 18.53 8.41
N ALA A 182 24.19 18.06 9.43
CA ALA A 182 23.55 16.76 9.47
C ALA A 182 22.17 16.87 10.13
N GLY A 183 21.21 16.11 9.65
CA GLY A 183 19.84 16.19 10.15
C GLY A 183 18.85 15.43 9.28
N VAL A 184 17.57 15.76 9.42
CA VAL A 184 16.49 15.17 8.63
C VAL A 184 15.74 16.28 7.91
N ILE A 185 15.57 16.11 6.59
CA ILE A 185 14.61 16.91 5.82
C ILE A 185 13.32 16.07 5.72
N PRO A 186 12.24 16.45 6.41
CA PRO A 186 10.99 15.72 6.38
C PRO A 186 10.34 15.80 4.99
N TYR A 187 9.69 14.72 4.59
CA TYR A 187 8.85 14.67 3.40
C TYR A 187 7.38 14.74 3.82
N LEU A 188 6.67 15.76 3.36
CA LEU A 188 5.28 16.00 3.72
C LEU A 188 4.36 15.62 2.57
N HIS A 189 3.44 14.71 2.83
CA HIS A 189 2.36 14.38 1.93
C HIS A 189 1.12 15.21 2.31
N GLN A 190 0.67 16.09 1.43
CA GLN A 190 -0.48 16.95 1.66
C GLN A 190 -1.45 16.89 0.49
N THR A 191 -2.74 16.85 0.79
CA THR A 191 -3.79 17.12 -0.19
C THR A 191 -3.81 18.61 -0.53
N GLY A 192 -3.84 18.94 -1.82
CA GLY A 192 -3.94 20.32 -2.29
C GLY A 192 -5.38 20.87 -2.19
N THR A 193 -5.54 22.12 -2.56
CA THR A 193 -6.85 22.73 -2.73
C THR A 193 -7.59 22.07 -3.90
N PRO A 194 -8.89 21.74 -3.76
CA PRO A 194 -9.68 21.18 -4.85
C PRO A 194 -9.69 22.11 -6.07
N ILE A 195 -9.49 21.55 -7.26
CA ILE A 195 -9.61 22.24 -8.53
C ILE A 195 -10.93 21.80 -9.17
N PRO A 196 -11.95 22.70 -9.23
CA PRO A 196 -13.22 22.35 -9.85
C PRO A 196 -13.05 22.07 -11.34
N HIS A 197 -13.83 21.15 -11.87
CA HIS A 197 -13.98 20.93 -13.30
C HIS A 197 -15.42 21.30 -13.70
N THR A 198 -15.56 22.16 -14.70
CA THR A 198 -16.83 22.48 -15.35
C THR A 198 -16.91 21.71 -16.66
N TYR A 199 -18.02 21.01 -16.88
CA TYR A 199 -18.30 20.40 -18.19
C TYR A 199 -18.87 21.51 -19.07
N ASP A 200 -18.23 21.73 -20.21
CA ASP A 200 -18.82 22.56 -21.26
C ASP A 200 -19.99 21.77 -21.86
N ASP A 201 -21.17 22.39 -21.94
CA ASP A 201 -22.40 21.82 -22.51
C ASP A 201 -22.30 21.65 -24.04
#